data_3496a070684500dfd2f905273003ed6d
#
_entry.id   3496a070684500dfd2f905273003ed6d
#
_cell.length_a   1.000
_cell.length_b   1.000
_cell.length_c   1.000
_cell.angle_alpha   90.00
_cell.angle_beta   90.00
_cell.angle_gamma   90.00
#
_symmetry.space_group_name_H-M   'P 1'
#
loop_
_entity.id
_entity.type
_entity.pdbx_description
1 polymer ?
#
loop_
_entity_poly.entity_id
_entity_poly.type
_entity_poly.pdbx_seq_one_letter_code
_entity_poly.pdbx_strand_id
1 'polypeptide(L)'
;AAKHIRATPAVRVLARKLNVDINSIFGTGSEGIVTEEDIKKAASEKKEIFLEKSAGIKVARKYDMWGYIDRMPLKGMRKSISKHMYEAHTTIVPITNFYDADATKLYELREKEKEAATKKGIHLTFIPFIIKAVVKALKKHPIINSSLEGEEIILKKYYNIGVAVDTKDGLIVPVVKGADKKDIFQIAAEIQSLAEKARERKLDLMDLKGGSFTITNLGSIGVKYFTPM
;
A
#
# COMPACT_ATOMS: atom_id res chain seq x y z
N ALA A 1 29.51 -28.49 4.92
CA ALA A 1 29.07 -29.22 6.10
C ALA A 1 28.32 -28.26 7.02
N ALA A 2 27.02 -28.53 7.32
CA ALA A 2 26.24 -27.73 8.24
C ALA A 2 26.85 -27.82 9.64
N LYS A 3 27.31 -26.68 10.21
CA LYS A 3 27.82 -26.61 11.57
C LYS A 3 26.67 -26.93 12.54
N HIS A 4 26.74 -28.10 13.19
CA HIS A 4 25.76 -28.45 14.24
C HIS A 4 26.00 -27.54 15.45
N ILE A 5 25.12 -26.52 15.60
CA ILE A 5 25.18 -25.59 16.73
C ILE A 5 24.63 -26.30 17.98
N ARG A 6 25.40 -26.31 19.05
CA ARG A 6 25.00 -26.86 20.35
C ARG A 6 24.11 -25.84 21.07
N ALA A 7 22.89 -26.23 21.36
CA ALA A 7 21.90 -25.42 22.12
C ALA A 7 20.92 -26.33 22.83
N THR A 8 20.49 -25.95 24.02
CA THR A 8 19.48 -26.68 24.77
C THR A 8 18.10 -26.62 24.11
N PRO A 9 17.18 -27.57 24.36
CA PRO A 9 15.81 -27.52 23.82
C PRO A 9 15.08 -26.22 24.16
N ALA A 10 15.26 -25.70 25.37
CA ALA A 10 14.66 -24.43 25.81
C ALA A 10 15.14 -23.23 24.96
N VAL A 11 16.44 -23.16 24.69
CA VAL A 11 17.04 -22.11 23.85
C VAL A 11 16.55 -22.19 22.40
N ARG A 12 16.33 -23.40 21.86
CA ARG A 12 15.76 -23.57 20.50
C ARG A 12 14.29 -23.12 20.42
N VAL A 13 13.52 -23.36 21.49
CA VAL A 13 12.12 -22.87 21.58
C VAL A 13 12.09 -21.35 21.67
N LEU A 14 12.97 -20.76 22.49
CA LEU A 14 13.10 -19.30 22.61
C LEU A 14 13.52 -18.64 21.29
N ALA A 15 14.46 -19.22 20.56
CA ALA A 15 14.88 -18.72 19.24
C ALA A 15 13.73 -18.72 18.24
N ARG A 16 12.92 -19.79 18.21
CA ARG A 16 11.70 -19.83 17.37
C ARG A 16 10.67 -18.78 17.78
N LYS A 17 10.45 -18.61 19.09
CA LYS A 17 9.49 -17.62 19.61
C LYS A 17 9.89 -16.19 19.27
N LEU A 18 11.19 -15.90 19.25
CA LEU A 18 11.73 -14.56 18.92
C LEU A 18 12.11 -14.40 17.43
N ASN A 19 11.80 -15.40 16.59
CA ASN A 19 12.09 -15.43 15.16
C ASN A 19 13.57 -15.14 14.82
N VAL A 20 14.47 -15.77 15.59
CA VAL A 20 15.93 -15.66 15.46
C VAL A 20 16.48 -16.97 14.90
N ASP A 21 17.32 -16.87 13.85
CA ASP A 21 17.99 -18.04 13.29
C ASP A 21 19.18 -18.43 14.18
N ILE A 22 19.03 -19.52 14.91
CA ILE A 22 20.05 -20.02 15.83
C ILE A 22 21.37 -20.39 15.13
N ASN A 23 21.30 -20.70 13.81
CA ASN A 23 22.50 -21.07 13.05
C ASN A 23 23.40 -19.87 12.72
N SER A 24 22.92 -18.66 12.90
CA SER A 24 23.67 -17.42 12.68
C SER A 24 24.31 -16.85 13.95
N ILE A 25 24.13 -17.51 15.12
CA ILE A 25 24.59 -16.99 16.41
C ILE A 25 25.83 -17.74 16.88
N PHE A 26 26.80 -17.00 17.38
CA PHE A 26 27.97 -17.58 18.12
C PHE A 26 27.58 -17.76 19.59
N GLY A 27 27.64 -19.01 20.08
CA GLY A 27 27.37 -19.30 21.47
C GLY A 27 28.46 -18.79 22.39
N THR A 28 28.10 -18.07 23.45
CA THR A 28 29.02 -17.56 24.48
C THR A 28 29.14 -18.48 25.70
N GLY A 29 28.33 -19.54 25.75
CA GLY A 29 28.36 -20.53 26.82
C GLY A 29 29.60 -21.48 26.76
N SER A 30 29.77 -22.30 27.80
CA SER A 30 30.87 -23.29 27.85
C SER A 30 30.80 -24.19 26.62
N GLU A 31 31.99 -24.47 26.05
CA GLU A 31 32.15 -25.25 24.82
C GLU A 31 31.41 -24.68 23.58
N GLY A 32 31.11 -23.35 23.53
CA GLY A 32 30.46 -22.73 22.41
C GLY A 32 28.93 -23.01 22.32
N ILE A 33 28.33 -23.38 23.43
CA ILE A 33 26.85 -23.57 23.52
C ILE A 33 26.16 -22.20 23.45
N VAL A 34 25.11 -22.11 22.63
CA VAL A 34 24.27 -20.92 22.56
C VAL A 34 23.39 -20.84 23.80
N THR A 35 23.43 -19.67 24.46
CA THR A 35 22.67 -19.38 25.71
C THR A 35 21.38 -18.59 25.40
N GLU A 36 20.51 -18.47 26.42
CA GLU A 36 19.30 -17.63 26.29
C GLU A 36 19.64 -16.15 26.11
N GLU A 37 20.76 -15.69 26.69
CA GLU A 37 21.22 -14.31 26.58
C GLU A 37 21.70 -14.00 25.16
N ASP A 38 22.35 -14.94 24.49
CA ASP A 38 22.76 -14.80 23.08
C ASP A 38 21.53 -14.64 22.17
N ILE A 39 20.47 -15.41 22.42
CA ILE A 39 19.23 -15.29 21.66
C ILE A 39 18.54 -13.94 21.91
N LYS A 40 18.47 -13.49 23.17
CA LYS A 40 17.88 -12.20 23.52
C LYS A 40 18.68 -11.04 22.93
N LYS A 41 20.03 -11.12 22.96
CA LYS A 41 20.90 -10.13 22.36
C LYS A 41 20.76 -10.08 20.85
N ALA A 42 20.75 -11.21 20.17
CA ALA A 42 20.54 -11.28 18.72
C ALA A 42 19.13 -10.80 18.31
N ALA A 43 18.10 -11.03 19.13
CA ALA A 43 16.75 -10.52 18.91
C ALA A 43 16.70 -8.99 19.05
N SER A 44 17.40 -8.41 20.01
CA SER A 44 17.49 -6.95 20.19
C SER A 44 18.28 -6.28 19.06
N GLU A 45 19.42 -6.84 18.66
CA GLU A 45 20.20 -6.35 17.53
C GLU A 45 19.44 -6.44 16.21
N LYS A 46 18.69 -7.54 15.99
CA LYS A 46 17.82 -7.68 14.81
C LYS A 46 16.68 -6.66 14.82
N LYS A 47 16.15 -6.34 15.99
CA LYS A 47 15.12 -5.30 16.15
C LYS A 47 15.67 -3.90 15.91
N GLU A 48 16.90 -3.61 16.35
CA GLU A 48 17.60 -2.34 16.06
C GLU A 48 17.96 -2.20 14.58
N ILE A 49 18.51 -3.23 13.93
CA ILE A 49 18.80 -3.25 12.50
C ILE A 49 17.52 -3.14 11.66
N PHE A 50 16.41 -3.73 12.11
CA PHE A 50 15.10 -3.58 11.43
C PHE A 50 14.54 -2.17 11.58
N LEU A 51 14.74 -1.51 12.72
CA LEU A 51 14.41 -0.10 12.94
C LEU A 51 15.31 0.85 12.14
N GLU A 52 16.60 0.53 12.00
CA GLU A 52 17.52 1.31 11.16
C GLU A 52 17.29 1.12 9.65
N LYS A 53 16.92 -0.09 9.19
CA LYS A 53 16.62 -0.35 7.78
C LYS A 53 15.25 0.14 7.34
N SER A 54 14.32 0.36 8.26
CA SER A 54 13.00 0.91 7.96
C SER A 54 13.00 2.43 7.85
N ALA A 55 13.62 2.98 6.84
CA ALA A 55 13.66 4.38 6.49
C ALA A 55 14.70 5.19 7.27
N GLY A 56 15.82 5.55 6.69
CA GLY A 56 16.84 6.51 7.12
C GLY A 56 16.39 7.79 7.89
N ILE A 57 15.38 7.68 8.72
CA ILE A 57 14.82 8.72 9.57
C ILE A 57 15.52 8.59 10.93
N LYS A 58 16.37 9.54 11.24
CA LYS A 58 17.00 9.64 12.56
C LYS A 58 15.91 9.94 13.60
N VAL A 59 15.61 8.97 14.44
CA VAL A 59 14.69 9.13 15.59
C VAL A 59 15.52 9.63 16.75
N ALA A 60 15.16 10.81 17.29
CA ALA A 60 15.81 11.36 18.48
C ALA A 60 14.98 11.00 19.72
N ARG A 61 15.47 10.06 20.52
CA ARG A 61 14.86 9.74 21.81
C ARG A 61 15.09 10.88 22.79
N LYS A 62 14.03 11.37 23.39
CA LYS A 62 14.03 12.39 24.45
C LYS A 62 13.16 11.91 25.60
N TYR A 63 13.37 12.55 26.75
CA TYR A 63 12.52 12.37 27.93
C TYR A 63 11.66 13.61 28.11
N ASP A 64 10.36 13.44 28.33
CA ASP A 64 9.47 14.50 28.77
C ASP A 64 8.93 14.20 30.19
N MET A 65 8.02 15.03 30.71
CA MET A 65 7.49 14.88 32.07
C MET A 65 6.69 13.57 32.28
N TRP A 66 6.36 12.85 31.23
CA TRP A 66 5.53 11.62 31.24
C TRP A 66 6.35 10.36 30.94
N GLY A 67 7.52 10.50 30.32
CA GLY A 67 8.35 9.36 29.98
C GLY A 67 9.21 9.57 28.74
N TYR A 68 9.70 8.46 28.18
CA TYR A 68 10.49 8.50 26.96
C TYR A 68 9.61 8.74 25.74
N ILE A 69 10.02 9.69 24.88
CA ILE A 69 9.40 9.99 23.61
C ILE A 69 10.41 9.85 22.47
N ASP A 70 9.97 9.35 21.36
CA ASP A 70 10.74 9.31 20.12
C ASP A 70 10.23 10.39 19.16
N ARG A 71 11.10 11.32 18.78
CA ARG A 71 10.79 12.39 17.82
C ARG A 71 11.26 12.03 16.43
N MET A 72 10.32 11.82 15.53
CA MET A 72 10.57 11.51 14.13
C MET A 72 10.19 12.72 13.26
N PRO A 73 11.11 13.29 12.46
CA PRO A 73 10.79 14.43 11.62
C PRO A 73 9.88 14.02 10.47
N LEU A 74 8.84 14.81 10.21
CA LEU A 74 7.99 14.63 9.03
C LEU A 74 8.71 15.14 7.78
N LYS A 75 9.13 14.22 6.89
CA LYS A 75 9.91 14.53 5.68
C LYS A 75 9.38 13.78 4.46
N GLY A 76 9.81 14.23 3.27
CA GLY A 76 9.52 13.56 1.98
C GLY A 76 8.02 13.41 1.72
N MET A 77 7.61 12.26 1.21
CA MET A 77 6.24 11.95 0.81
C MET A 77 5.23 12.21 1.93
N ARG A 78 5.51 11.81 3.17
CA ARG A 78 4.61 12.02 4.31
C ARG A 78 4.33 13.50 4.58
N LYS A 79 5.34 14.38 4.39
CA LYS A 79 5.16 15.83 4.52
C LYS A 79 4.26 16.37 3.40
N SER A 80 4.44 15.89 2.16
CA SER A 80 3.58 16.27 1.03
C SER A 80 2.15 15.81 1.22
N ILE A 81 1.94 14.56 1.65
CA ILE A 81 0.61 14.02 1.97
C ILE A 81 -0.07 14.88 3.05
N SER A 82 0.64 15.17 4.16
CA SER A 82 0.10 15.99 5.25
C SER A 82 -0.36 17.36 4.75
N LYS A 83 0.45 18.02 3.90
CA LYS A 83 0.09 19.32 3.32
C LYS A 83 -1.16 19.22 2.44
N HIS A 84 -1.20 18.26 1.49
CA HIS A 84 -2.32 18.10 0.57
C HIS A 84 -3.61 17.71 1.29
N MET A 85 -3.53 16.85 2.32
CA MET A 85 -4.72 16.47 3.09
C MET A 85 -5.25 17.63 3.92
N TYR A 86 -4.37 18.44 4.49
CA TYR A 86 -4.78 19.65 5.18
C TYR A 86 -5.47 20.65 4.23
N GLU A 87 -4.88 20.89 3.06
CA GLU A 87 -5.47 21.76 2.02
C GLU A 87 -6.84 21.21 1.55
N ALA A 88 -6.93 19.91 1.25
CA ALA A 88 -8.17 19.29 0.83
C ALA A 88 -9.27 19.42 1.90
N HIS A 89 -8.92 19.13 3.16
CA HIS A 89 -9.88 19.18 4.28
C HIS A 89 -10.40 20.61 4.57
N THR A 90 -9.57 21.62 4.37
CA THR A 90 -9.92 23.02 4.64
C THR A 90 -10.64 23.72 3.48
N THR A 91 -10.48 23.23 2.24
CA THR A 91 -11.04 23.88 1.05
C THR A 91 -12.22 23.13 0.44
N ILE A 92 -12.32 21.81 0.64
CA ILE A 92 -13.36 20.98 0.04
C ILE A 92 -14.40 20.62 1.12
N VAL A 93 -15.68 20.74 0.77
CA VAL A 93 -16.78 20.23 1.58
C VAL A 93 -17.05 18.77 1.16
N PRO A 94 -16.62 17.77 1.94
CA PRO A 94 -16.81 16.37 1.56
C PRO A 94 -18.24 15.92 1.81
N ILE A 95 -18.76 15.14 0.86
CA ILE A 95 -20.02 14.40 1.02
C ILE A 95 -19.71 12.92 0.84
N THR A 96 -20.11 12.09 1.80
CA THR A 96 -19.90 10.65 1.74
C THR A 96 -21.23 9.92 1.73
N ASN A 97 -21.44 9.08 0.72
CA ASN A 97 -22.61 8.23 0.59
C ASN A 97 -22.17 6.75 0.65
N PHE A 98 -22.95 5.91 1.32
CA PHE A 98 -22.71 4.48 1.44
C PHE A 98 -23.85 3.72 0.77
N TYR A 99 -23.52 2.80 -0.11
CA TYR A 99 -24.45 1.93 -0.82
C TYR A 99 -23.95 0.51 -0.84
N ASP A 100 -24.86 -0.45 -0.67
CA ASP A 100 -24.59 -1.87 -0.92
C ASP A 100 -25.07 -2.22 -2.34
N ALA A 101 -24.31 -3.05 -3.05
CA ALA A 101 -24.66 -3.55 -4.37
C ALA A 101 -24.48 -5.05 -4.44
N ASP A 102 -25.44 -5.76 -5.05
CA ASP A 102 -25.28 -7.17 -5.36
C ASP A 102 -24.21 -7.36 -6.46
N ALA A 103 -23.11 -8.00 -6.09
CA ALA A 103 -21.99 -8.26 -6.98
C ALA A 103 -21.98 -9.69 -7.55
N THR A 104 -23.04 -10.50 -7.37
CA THR A 104 -23.09 -11.91 -7.77
C THR A 104 -22.76 -12.07 -9.26
N LYS A 105 -23.43 -11.34 -10.14
CA LYS A 105 -23.17 -11.39 -11.59
C LYS A 105 -21.77 -10.91 -11.98
N LEU A 106 -21.22 -9.95 -11.24
CA LEU A 106 -19.86 -9.46 -11.44
C LEU A 106 -18.84 -10.53 -11.04
N TYR A 107 -19.09 -11.24 -9.95
CA TYR A 107 -18.28 -12.37 -9.51
C TYR A 107 -18.27 -13.49 -10.57
N GLU A 108 -19.42 -13.91 -11.04
CA GLU A 108 -19.58 -14.93 -12.08
C GLU A 108 -18.84 -14.54 -13.38
N LEU A 109 -19.00 -13.29 -13.81
CA LEU A 109 -18.31 -12.77 -15.00
C LEU A 109 -16.78 -12.80 -14.81
N ARG A 110 -16.29 -12.35 -13.65
CA ARG A 110 -14.85 -12.38 -13.34
C ARG A 110 -14.31 -13.82 -13.36
N GLU A 111 -15.00 -14.77 -12.73
CA GLU A 111 -14.55 -16.18 -12.72
C GLU A 111 -14.52 -16.78 -14.13
N LYS A 112 -15.51 -16.46 -14.98
CA LYS A 112 -15.52 -16.86 -16.38
C LYS A 112 -14.33 -16.31 -17.17
N GLU A 113 -13.97 -15.06 -16.96
CA GLU A 113 -12.88 -14.39 -17.70
C GLU A 113 -11.48 -14.64 -17.12
N LYS A 114 -11.40 -15.17 -15.88
CA LYS A 114 -10.17 -15.37 -15.13
C LYS A 114 -9.18 -16.32 -15.83
N GLU A 115 -9.67 -17.41 -16.42
CA GLU A 115 -8.82 -18.37 -17.14
C GLU A 115 -8.16 -17.72 -18.37
N ALA A 116 -8.95 -16.95 -19.14
CA ALA A 116 -8.46 -16.22 -20.31
C ALA A 116 -7.42 -15.14 -19.92
N ALA A 117 -7.62 -14.48 -18.78
CA ALA A 117 -6.67 -13.52 -18.22
C ALA A 117 -5.36 -14.20 -17.80
N THR A 118 -5.46 -15.34 -17.09
CA THR A 118 -4.29 -16.09 -16.60
C THR A 118 -3.42 -16.59 -17.77
N LYS A 119 -4.02 -17.05 -18.86
CA LYS A 119 -3.29 -17.43 -20.09
C LYS A 119 -2.49 -16.27 -20.70
N LYS A 120 -2.89 -15.03 -20.43
CA LYS A 120 -2.19 -13.80 -20.85
C LYS A 120 -1.24 -13.25 -19.77
N GLY A 121 -1.02 -13.95 -18.65
CA GLY A 121 -0.20 -13.50 -17.53
C GLY A 121 -0.84 -12.35 -16.72
N ILE A 122 -2.16 -12.16 -16.83
CA ILE A 122 -2.88 -11.06 -16.17
C ILE A 122 -3.62 -11.57 -14.94
N HIS A 123 -3.39 -10.94 -13.79
CA HIS A 123 -4.15 -11.19 -12.58
C HIS A 123 -5.45 -10.37 -12.58
N LEU A 124 -6.57 -10.98 -12.95
CA LEU A 124 -7.85 -10.30 -13.09
C LEU A 124 -8.56 -10.14 -11.74
N THR A 125 -8.63 -8.90 -11.27
CA THR A 125 -9.36 -8.48 -10.07
C THR A 125 -10.71 -7.85 -10.43
N PHE A 126 -11.48 -7.38 -9.43
CA PHE A 126 -12.73 -6.64 -9.65
C PHE A 126 -12.50 -5.19 -10.13
N ILE A 127 -11.34 -4.60 -9.84
CA ILE A 127 -11.06 -3.19 -10.11
C ILE A 127 -11.22 -2.81 -11.60
N PRO A 128 -10.74 -3.58 -12.59
CA PRO A 128 -10.94 -3.27 -14.00
C PRO A 128 -12.41 -3.14 -14.39
N PHE A 129 -13.28 -4.01 -13.86
CA PHE A 129 -14.72 -3.96 -14.11
C PHE A 129 -15.35 -2.71 -13.48
N ILE A 130 -14.95 -2.39 -12.23
CA ILE A 130 -15.41 -1.18 -11.52
C ILE A 130 -14.97 0.06 -12.30
N ILE A 131 -13.73 0.13 -12.81
CA ILE A 131 -13.25 1.23 -13.65
C ILE A 131 -14.15 1.40 -14.88
N LYS A 132 -14.50 0.34 -15.58
CA LYS A 132 -15.41 0.44 -16.75
C LYS A 132 -16.79 0.94 -16.37
N ALA A 133 -17.33 0.51 -15.23
CA ALA A 133 -18.61 1.00 -14.70
C ALA A 133 -18.55 2.49 -14.34
N VAL A 134 -17.49 2.90 -13.64
CA VAL A 134 -17.23 4.31 -13.28
C VAL A 134 -17.10 5.17 -14.53
N VAL A 135 -16.31 4.77 -15.52
CA VAL A 135 -16.16 5.50 -16.79
C VAL A 135 -17.52 5.68 -17.49
N LYS A 136 -18.36 4.64 -17.50
CA LYS A 136 -19.71 4.73 -18.07
C LYS A 136 -20.59 5.73 -17.30
N ALA A 137 -20.50 5.73 -15.97
CA ALA A 137 -21.21 6.66 -15.11
C ALA A 137 -20.75 8.12 -15.31
N LEU A 138 -19.43 8.35 -15.38
CA LEU A 138 -18.85 9.67 -15.62
C LEU A 138 -19.23 10.24 -17.00
N LYS A 139 -19.33 9.38 -18.03
CA LYS A 139 -19.84 9.78 -19.36
C LYS A 139 -21.30 10.20 -19.31
N LYS A 140 -22.12 9.53 -18.49
CA LYS A 140 -23.54 9.85 -18.31
C LYS A 140 -23.74 11.10 -17.45
N HIS A 141 -22.85 11.36 -16.50
CA HIS A 141 -22.92 12.46 -15.55
C HIS A 141 -21.64 13.30 -15.58
N PRO A 142 -21.41 14.12 -16.66
CA PRO A 142 -20.14 14.81 -16.88
C PRO A 142 -19.74 15.78 -15.77
N ILE A 143 -20.71 16.34 -15.05
CA ILE A 143 -20.44 17.26 -13.93
C ILE A 143 -19.63 16.60 -12.81
N ILE A 144 -19.73 15.28 -12.63
CA ILE A 144 -18.95 14.54 -11.63
C ILE A 144 -17.47 14.42 -12.06
N ASN A 145 -17.20 14.51 -13.38
CA ASN A 145 -15.83 14.49 -13.94
C ASN A 145 -15.34 15.92 -14.21
N SER A 146 -15.44 16.79 -13.22
CA SER A 146 -15.08 18.20 -13.33
C SER A 146 -14.16 18.67 -12.21
N SER A 147 -13.60 19.86 -12.36
CA SER A 147 -12.95 20.62 -11.30
C SER A 147 -13.47 22.05 -11.30
N LEU A 148 -13.39 22.68 -10.13
CA LEU A 148 -13.68 24.11 -9.96
C LEU A 148 -12.36 24.87 -10.02
N GLU A 149 -12.26 25.85 -10.92
CA GLU A 149 -11.10 26.72 -11.06
C GLU A 149 -11.59 28.18 -11.05
N GLY A 150 -11.37 28.86 -9.91
CA GLY A 150 -11.99 30.16 -9.68
C GLY A 150 -13.51 30.07 -9.68
N GLU A 151 -14.17 30.76 -10.61
CA GLU A 151 -15.63 30.74 -10.79
C GLU A 151 -16.09 29.84 -11.96
N GLU A 152 -15.18 29.05 -12.53
CA GLU A 152 -15.46 28.20 -13.69
C GLU A 152 -15.46 26.72 -13.33
N ILE A 153 -16.45 25.98 -13.86
CA ILE A 153 -16.52 24.51 -13.79
C ILE A 153 -15.90 23.93 -15.05
N ILE A 154 -14.75 23.28 -14.89
CA ILE A 154 -13.99 22.63 -15.97
C ILE A 154 -14.45 21.20 -16.15
N LEU A 155 -15.29 20.93 -17.17
CA LEU A 155 -15.73 19.57 -17.50
C LEU A 155 -14.66 18.79 -18.26
N LYS A 156 -14.10 17.78 -17.63
CA LYS A 156 -13.03 16.95 -18.21
C LYS A 156 -13.63 15.94 -19.19
N LYS A 157 -13.15 15.94 -20.43
CA LYS A 157 -13.57 15.01 -21.48
C LYS A 157 -12.62 13.82 -21.65
N TYR A 158 -11.72 13.62 -20.70
CA TYR A 158 -10.83 12.47 -20.59
C TYR A 158 -11.15 11.71 -19.30
N TYR A 159 -10.92 10.41 -19.32
CA TYR A 159 -11.27 9.50 -18.22
C TYR A 159 -10.01 8.79 -17.75
N ASN A 160 -9.26 9.46 -16.89
CA ASN A 160 -8.04 8.96 -16.29
C ASN A 160 -8.31 8.59 -14.84
N ILE A 161 -8.25 7.31 -14.54
CA ILE A 161 -8.71 6.79 -13.25
C ILE A 161 -7.50 6.45 -12.36
N GLY A 162 -7.38 7.18 -11.25
CA GLY A 162 -6.44 6.87 -10.20
C GLY A 162 -6.84 5.60 -9.45
N VAL A 163 -5.88 4.75 -9.15
CA VAL A 163 -6.09 3.54 -8.34
C VAL A 163 -5.13 3.59 -7.15
N ALA A 164 -5.67 3.62 -5.95
CA ALA A 164 -4.86 3.69 -4.74
C ALA A 164 -4.05 2.40 -4.54
N VAL A 165 -2.75 2.53 -4.33
CA VAL A 165 -1.79 1.45 -4.08
C VAL A 165 -1.07 1.72 -2.77
N ASP A 166 -1.13 0.78 -1.85
CA ASP A 166 -0.36 0.84 -0.61
C ASP A 166 1.10 0.44 -0.85
N THR A 167 2.02 1.23 -0.30
CA THR A 167 3.45 1.01 -0.38
C THR A 167 4.11 1.19 0.99
N LYS A 168 5.35 0.74 1.13
CA LYS A 168 6.12 0.88 2.38
C LYS A 168 6.32 2.35 2.81
N ASP A 169 6.29 3.28 1.87
CA ASP A 169 6.49 4.72 2.12
C ASP A 169 5.19 5.49 2.35
N GLY A 170 4.04 4.87 2.06
CA GLY A 170 2.71 5.45 2.15
C GLY A 170 1.83 5.12 0.94
N LEU A 171 0.64 5.71 0.91
CA LEU A 171 -0.32 5.55 -0.16
C LEU A 171 0.07 6.37 -1.38
N ILE A 172 0.10 5.73 -2.56
CA ILE A 172 0.34 6.36 -3.86
C ILE A 172 -0.84 6.05 -4.77
N VAL A 173 -1.19 6.99 -5.64
CA VAL A 173 -2.33 6.86 -6.55
C VAL A 173 -1.84 6.97 -8.00
N PRO A 174 -1.30 5.90 -8.60
CA PRO A 174 -1.02 5.87 -10.03
C PRO A 174 -2.30 5.93 -10.85
N VAL A 175 -2.17 6.42 -12.09
CA VAL A 175 -3.31 6.80 -12.93
C VAL A 175 -3.35 5.98 -14.21
N VAL A 176 -4.41 5.19 -14.38
CA VAL A 176 -4.75 4.51 -15.62
C VAL A 176 -5.28 5.55 -16.62
N LYS A 177 -4.49 5.85 -17.66
CA LYS A 177 -4.81 6.87 -18.66
C LYS A 177 -5.80 6.36 -19.69
N GLY A 178 -6.76 7.20 -20.10
CA GLY A 178 -7.68 6.89 -21.19
C GLY A 178 -8.44 5.57 -20.94
N ALA A 179 -8.92 5.33 -19.73
CA ALA A 179 -9.60 4.10 -19.33
C ALA A 179 -10.87 3.80 -20.15
N ASP A 180 -11.44 4.81 -20.79
CA ASP A 180 -12.58 4.67 -21.70
C ASP A 180 -12.24 3.95 -23.01
N LYS A 181 -11.00 4.07 -23.48
CA LYS A 181 -10.49 3.49 -24.73
C LYS A 181 -9.91 2.09 -24.57
N LYS A 182 -9.74 1.60 -23.34
CA LYS A 182 -9.12 0.33 -23.01
C LYS A 182 -10.16 -0.72 -22.68
N ASP A 183 -9.89 -1.97 -23.04
CA ASP A 183 -10.67 -3.12 -22.60
C ASP A 183 -10.32 -3.52 -21.15
N ILE A 184 -11.04 -4.49 -20.59
CA ILE A 184 -10.88 -4.94 -19.20
C ILE A 184 -9.48 -5.57 -18.98
N PHE A 185 -8.95 -6.31 -19.94
CA PHE A 185 -7.64 -6.96 -19.83
C PHE A 185 -6.51 -5.95 -19.92
N GLN A 186 -6.62 -4.94 -20.79
CA GLN A 186 -5.66 -3.86 -20.89
C GLN A 186 -5.61 -3.03 -19.59
N ILE A 187 -6.77 -2.72 -19.01
CA ILE A 187 -6.85 -2.03 -17.72
C ILE A 187 -6.23 -2.90 -16.61
N ALA A 188 -6.53 -4.20 -16.58
CA ALA A 188 -5.99 -5.11 -15.57
C ALA A 188 -4.46 -5.20 -15.65
N ALA A 189 -3.90 -5.35 -16.85
CA ALA A 189 -2.46 -5.40 -17.07
C ALA A 189 -1.77 -4.09 -16.67
N GLU A 190 -2.37 -2.94 -17.01
CA GLU A 190 -1.83 -1.63 -16.64
C GLU A 190 -1.85 -1.41 -15.13
N ILE A 191 -2.93 -1.76 -14.44
CA ILE A 191 -3.02 -1.69 -12.97
C ILE A 191 -1.93 -2.55 -12.33
N GLN A 192 -1.74 -3.78 -12.83
CA GLN A 192 -0.71 -4.69 -12.33
C GLN A 192 0.68 -4.06 -12.48
N SER A 193 1.02 -3.57 -13.67
CA SER A 193 2.29 -2.91 -13.95
C SER A 193 2.51 -1.66 -13.08
N LEU A 194 1.49 -0.80 -12.95
CA LEU A 194 1.57 0.40 -12.12
C LEU A 194 1.75 0.06 -10.63
N ALA A 195 1.07 -0.98 -10.14
CA ALA A 195 1.20 -1.43 -8.77
C ALA A 195 2.59 -2.02 -8.46
N GLU A 196 3.17 -2.76 -9.40
CA GLU A 196 4.54 -3.27 -9.30
C GLU A 196 5.56 -2.13 -9.28
N LYS A 197 5.47 -1.20 -10.24
CA LYS A 197 6.30 0.02 -10.28
C LYS A 197 6.18 0.85 -9.00
N ALA A 198 4.97 0.96 -8.44
CA ALA A 198 4.73 1.69 -7.19
C ALA A 198 5.50 1.07 -6.03
N ARG A 199 5.42 -0.26 -5.85
CA ARG A 199 6.12 -0.99 -4.78
C ARG A 199 7.63 -0.96 -4.94
N GLU A 200 8.12 -0.93 -6.20
CA GLU A 200 9.54 -0.87 -6.54
C GLU A 200 10.09 0.58 -6.59
N ARG A 201 9.27 1.60 -6.34
CA ARG A 201 9.63 3.03 -6.43
C ARG A 201 10.09 3.45 -7.84
N LYS A 202 9.53 2.83 -8.88
CA LYS A 202 9.86 3.06 -10.29
C LYS A 202 8.78 3.81 -11.06
N LEU A 203 7.79 4.40 -10.37
CA LEU A 203 6.77 5.23 -11.01
C LEU A 203 7.38 6.53 -11.53
N ASP A 204 7.02 6.90 -12.74
CA ASP A 204 7.31 8.21 -13.29
C ASP A 204 6.33 9.26 -12.75
N LEU A 205 6.76 10.53 -12.78
CA LEU A 205 5.89 11.65 -12.38
C LEU A 205 4.60 11.70 -13.23
N MET A 206 4.68 11.27 -14.48
CA MET A 206 3.53 11.22 -15.38
C MET A 206 2.55 10.12 -15.00
N ASP A 207 3.01 9.03 -14.39
CA ASP A 207 2.13 7.96 -13.88
C ASP A 207 1.23 8.45 -12.72
N LEU A 208 1.59 9.55 -12.06
CA LEU A 208 0.89 10.12 -10.90
C LEU A 208 0.02 11.34 -11.24
N LYS A 209 0.14 11.90 -12.45
CA LYS A 209 -0.55 13.14 -12.85
C LYS A 209 -1.73 12.90 -13.78
N GLY A 210 -2.63 13.88 -13.80
CA GLY A 210 -3.73 13.95 -14.77
C GLY A 210 -4.88 12.99 -14.48
N GLY A 211 -5.01 12.48 -13.26
CA GLY A 211 -6.20 11.75 -12.81
C GLY A 211 -7.43 12.66 -12.80
N SER A 212 -8.59 12.13 -13.18
CA SER A 212 -9.85 12.84 -13.14
C SER A 212 -10.82 12.28 -12.09
N PHE A 213 -10.64 11.02 -11.70
CA PHE A 213 -11.40 10.32 -10.69
C PHE A 213 -10.52 9.27 -10.00
N THR A 214 -10.78 8.92 -8.75
CA THR A 214 -9.96 7.95 -8.01
C THR A 214 -10.80 6.82 -7.43
N ILE A 215 -10.27 5.60 -7.49
CA ILE A 215 -10.83 4.41 -6.87
C ILE A 215 -9.89 3.91 -5.79
N THR A 216 -10.40 3.74 -4.58
CA THR A 216 -9.67 3.14 -3.46
C THR A 216 -10.35 1.85 -3.04
N ASN A 217 -9.59 0.76 -2.96
CA ASN A 217 -10.09 -0.54 -2.52
C ASN A 217 -9.42 -0.94 -1.20
N LEU A 218 -10.20 -1.00 -0.12
CA LEU A 218 -9.78 -1.42 1.21
C LEU A 218 -10.35 -2.79 1.61
N GLY A 219 -10.95 -3.52 0.68
CA GLY A 219 -11.55 -4.83 0.93
C GLY A 219 -10.55 -5.86 1.47
N SER A 220 -9.28 -5.78 1.09
CA SER A 220 -8.22 -6.67 1.56
C SER A 220 -7.91 -6.56 3.05
N ILE A 221 -8.21 -5.43 3.68
CA ILE A 221 -8.02 -5.19 5.12
C ILE A 221 -9.32 -5.26 5.92
N GLY A 222 -10.42 -5.70 5.29
CA GLY A 222 -11.70 -5.95 5.96
C GLY A 222 -12.52 -4.70 6.29
N VAL A 223 -12.18 -3.55 5.72
CA VAL A 223 -12.95 -2.30 5.92
C VAL A 223 -14.18 -2.31 5.02
N LYS A 224 -15.37 -2.16 5.62
CA LYS A 224 -16.63 -2.07 4.89
C LYS A 224 -16.98 -0.63 4.49
N TYR A 225 -16.77 0.33 5.39
CA TYR A 225 -17.10 1.74 5.17
C TYR A 225 -15.92 2.64 5.56
N PHE A 226 -15.67 3.67 4.79
CA PHE A 226 -14.67 4.70 5.09
C PHE A 226 -15.00 5.99 4.35
N THR A 227 -14.44 7.10 4.82
CA THR A 227 -14.54 8.41 4.16
C THR A 227 -13.20 8.72 3.52
N PRO A 228 -13.09 8.74 2.18
CA PRO A 228 -11.86 9.15 1.51
C PRO A 228 -11.64 10.66 1.63
N MET A 229 -10.39 11.07 1.68
CA MET A 229 -9.98 12.48 1.62
C MET A 229 -9.15 12.73 0.36
#